data_588272acf47e09175d6593596fe84f0f
#
_entry.id   588272acf47e09175d6593596fe84f0f
#
_cell.length_a   1.000
_cell.length_b   1.000
_cell.length_c   1.000
_cell.angle_alpha   90.00
_cell.angle_beta   90.00
_cell.angle_gamma   90.00
#
_symmetry.space_group_name_H-M   'P 1'
#
loop_
_entity.id
_entity.type
_entity.pdbx_description
1 polymer ?
#
loop_
_entity_poly.entity_id
_entity_poly.type
_entity_poly.pdbx_seq_one_letter_code
_entity_poly.pdbx_strand_id
1 'polypeptide(L)'
;NYFPQLSWQTGYTRIRQLQLSDVFGKNLTFNYYVLGQITLQQMLYDFGVTQNQATIKRLDYEGYKATLTGTINNVIYQTKDAYYALLLALENKRVAEDTVHKFELFYDQAKAFYKIGMNPKVDVTIAEANLSNAKLKLIQADNAVNLAIAQLNNVMGVPFIDKYNVQE
;
A
#
# COMPACT_ATOMS: atom_id res chain seq x y z
N ASN A 1 19.01 12.64 -27.11
CA ASN A 1 19.38 11.37 -27.78
C ASN A 1 20.72 11.58 -28.54
N TYR A 2 21.76 10.79 -28.19
CA TYR A 2 23.06 10.81 -28.91
C TYR A 2 23.03 10.05 -30.22
N PHE A 3 21.99 9.24 -30.47
CA PHE A 3 21.88 8.43 -31.66
C PHE A 3 21.06 9.10 -32.75
N PRO A 4 21.41 8.86 -34.04
CA PRO A 4 20.60 9.33 -35.15
C PRO A 4 19.19 8.72 -35.07
N GLN A 5 18.21 9.56 -35.37
CA GLN A 5 16.81 9.12 -35.44
C GLN A 5 16.43 8.97 -36.90
N LEU A 6 15.98 7.77 -37.28
CA LEU A 6 15.45 7.45 -38.57
C LEU A 6 13.93 7.37 -38.46
N SER A 7 13.23 8.21 -39.18
CA SER A 7 11.77 8.16 -39.29
C SER A 7 11.37 7.88 -40.72
N TRP A 8 10.38 7.03 -40.90
CA TRP A 8 9.79 6.72 -42.17
C TRP A 8 8.31 7.07 -42.13
N GLN A 9 7.90 7.95 -43.05
CA GLN A 9 6.51 8.36 -43.18
C GLN A 9 6.06 8.01 -44.60
N THR A 10 5.00 7.26 -44.73
CA THR A 10 4.38 6.95 -46.03
C THR A 10 3.05 7.67 -46.11
N GLY A 11 2.79 8.27 -47.26
CA GLY A 11 1.53 8.95 -47.54
C GLY A 11 1.42 9.28 -49.02
N TYR A 12 0.21 9.23 -49.55
CA TYR A 12 -0.09 9.69 -50.91
C TYR A 12 -0.64 11.11 -50.80
N THR A 13 0.13 12.07 -51.30
CA THR A 13 -0.31 13.46 -51.37
C THR A 13 -0.24 13.96 -52.77
N ARG A 14 -1.37 14.37 -53.33
CA ARG A 14 -1.46 15.03 -54.63
C ARG A 14 -1.57 16.53 -54.38
N ILE A 15 -0.54 17.25 -54.81
CA ILE A 15 -0.51 18.72 -54.68
C ILE A 15 -0.77 19.32 -56.03
N ARG A 16 -1.75 20.20 -56.09
CA ARG A 16 -2.08 21.03 -57.24
C ARG A 16 -1.72 22.45 -56.91
N GLN A 17 -0.62 22.95 -57.47
CA GLN A 17 -0.16 24.31 -57.26
C GLN A 17 -0.40 25.11 -58.51
N LEU A 18 -1.13 26.21 -58.36
CA LEU A 18 -1.25 27.22 -59.37
C LEU A 18 -0.06 28.17 -59.24
N GLN A 19 0.86 28.08 -60.19
CA GLN A 19 1.94 29.07 -60.28
C GLN A 19 1.54 30.13 -61.31
N LEU A 20 1.33 31.36 -60.85
CA LEU A 20 1.17 32.49 -61.74
C LEU A 20 2.52 32.77 -62.39
N SER A 21 2.66 32.32 -63.59
CA SER A 21 3.77 32.73 -64.42
C SER A 21 3.27 33.83 -65.37
N ASP A 22 3.82 35.00 -65.19
CA ASP A 22 3.18 36.16 -65.60
C ASP A 22 3.69 36.86 -66.84
N VAL A 23 4.36 36.27 -67.71
CA VAL A 23 4.79 36.96 -68.93
C VAL A 23 3.84 36.68 -70.13
N PHE A 24 3.01 35.63 -70.12
CA PHE A 24 2.10 35.27 -71.22
C PHE A 24 0.68 34.88 -70.81
N GLY A 25 0.24 35.16 -69.61
CA GLY A 25 -1.13 34.93 -69.17
C GLY A 25 -1.59 33.46 -69.14
N LYS A 26 -0.68 32.50 -69.13
CA LYS A 26 -0.99 31.07 -69.01
C LYS A 26 -0.76 30.56 -67.61
N ASN A 27 -1.83 30.14 -66.96
CA ASN A 27 -1.75 29.44 -65.67
C ASN A 27 -1.21 28.02 -65.88
N LEU A 28 0.03 27.76 -65.49
CA LEU A 28 0.61 26.43 -65.47
C LEU A 28 0.28 25.74 -64.15
N THR A 29 -0.40 24.57 -64.27
CA THR A 29 -0.74 23.76 -63.12
C THR A 29 0.22 22.56 -63.03
N PHE A 30 1.02 22.49 -61.99
CA PHE A 30 1.90 21.35 -61.75
C PHE A 30 1.24 20.39 -60.76
N ASN A 31 1.18 19.09 -61.09
CA ASN A 31 0.78 18.03 -60.21
C ASN A 31 2.03 17.24 -59.81
N TYR A 32 2.30 17.11 -58.54
CA TYR A 32 3.35 16.21 -58.09
C TYR A 32 2.81 15.32 -56.94
N TYR A 33 3.42 14.15 -56.82
CA TYR A 33 3.01 13.16 -55.85
C TYR A 33 4.14 12.92 -54.87
N VAL A 34 3.80 12.91 -53.57
CA VAL A 34 4.71 12.49 -52.52
C VAL A 34 4.25 11.12 -52.01
N LEU A 35 5.06 10.07 -52.30
CA LEU A 35 4.72 8.68 -51.98
C LEU A 35 5.30 8.22 -50.67
N GLY A 36 6.32 8.87 -50.16
CA GLY A 36 6.96 8.56 -48.91
C GLY A 36 8.15 9.43 -48.64
N GLN A 37 8.50 9.56 -47.36
CA GLN A 37 9.64 10.32 -46.88
C GLN A 37 10.42 9.52 -45.87
N ILE A 38 11.73 9.43 -46.05
CA ILE A 38 12.67 8.94 -45.04
C ILE A 38 13.44 10.14 -44.52
N THR A 39 13.37 10.36 -43.22
CA THR A 39 14.08 11.46 -42.59
C THR A 39 15.08 10.89 -41.59
N LEU A 40 16.35 11.22 -41.77
CA LEU A 40 17.43 10.97 -40.81
C LEU A 40 17.75 12.28 -40.09
N GLN A 41 17.59 12.30 -38.79
CA GLN A 41 17.89 13.44 -37.95
C GLN A 41 18.98 13.09 -36.95
N GLN A 42 20.06 13.82 -36.97
CA GLN A 42 21.19 13.69 -36.05
C GLN A 42 21.51 15.04 -35.44
N MET A 43 21.48 15.10 -34.09
CA MET A 43 21.96 16.26 -33.39
C MET A 43 23.49 16.26 -33.43
N LEU A 44 24.10 17.33 -33.91
CA LEU A 44 25.54 17.46 -34.01
C LEU A 44 26.14 18.12 -32.76
N TYR A 45 25.44 19.10 -32.20
CA TYR A 45 25.90 19.82 -31.01
C TYR A 45 24.71 20.49 -30.31
N ASP A 46 24.64 20.37 -28.97
CA ASP A 46 23.53 20.86 -28.15
C ASP A 46 23.97 21.68 -26.92
N PHE A 47 25.21 22.20 -26.92
CA PHE A 47 25.78 22.97 -25.81
C PHE A 47 25.69 22.26 -24.44
N GLY A 48 25.78 20.93 -24.43
CA GLY A 48 25.76 20.12 -23.22
C GLY A 48 24.38 19.80 -22.65
N VAL A 49 23.31 20.14 -23.34
CA VAL A 49 21.93 19.84 -22.88
C VAL A 49 21.71 18.36 -22.69
N THR A 50 22.06 17.50 -23.65
CA THR A 50 21.92 16.05 -23.55
C THR A 50 22.78 15.47 -22.45
N GLN A 51 24.01 15.95 -22.25
CA GLN A 51 24.90 15.51 -21.19
C GLN A 51 24.34 15.85 -19.79
N ASN A 52 23.84 17.08 -19.63
CA ASN A 52 23.22 17.51 -18.39
C ASN A 52 21.92 16.72 -18.10
N GLN A 53 21.11 16.43 -19.11
CA GLN A 53 19.94 15.58 -18.97
C GLN A 53 20.32 14.13 -18.55
N ALA A 54 21.38 13.58 -19.11
CA ALA A 54 21.90 12.26 -18.71
C ALA A 54 22.38 12.28 -17.24
N THR A 55 23.06 13.36 -16.84
CA THR A 55 23.49 13.54 -15.45
C THR A 55 22.30 13.64 -14.49
N ILE A 56 21.27 14.41 -14.84
CA ILE A 56 20.03 14.49 -14.06
C ILE A 56 19.43 13.10 -13.88
N LYS A 57 19.30 12.33 -14.97
CA LYS A 57 18.75 10.96 -14.90
C LYS A 57 19.58 10.02 -14.04
N ARG A 58 20.89 10.18 -14.02
CA ARG A 58 21.77 9.43 -13.12
C ARG A 58 21.54 9.81 -11.66
N LEU A 59 21.40 11.09 -11.36
CA LEU A 59 21.10 11.58 -10.00
C LEU A 59 19.69 11.16 -9.55
N ASP A 60 18.71 11.19 -10.45
CA ASP A 60 17.36 10.66 -10.20
C ASP A 60 17.44 9.17 -9.81
N TYR A 61 18.21 8.36 -10.54
CA TYR A 61 18.41 6.93 -10.24
C TYR A 61 19.00 6.72 -8.83
N GLU A 62 20.03 7.46 -8.45
CA GLU A 62 20.61 7.37 -7.10
C GLU A 62 19.58 7.79 -6.02
N GLY A 63 18.79 8.82 -6.29
CA GLY A 63 17.69 9.24 -5.43
C GLY A 63 16.63 8.15 -5.25
N TYR A 64 16.20 7.50 -6.34
CA TYR A 64 15.25 6.38 -6.26
C TYR A 64 15.82 5.18 -5.52
N LYS A 65 17.11 4.90 -5.65
CA LYS A 65 17.78 3.83 -4.90
C LYS A 65 17.78 4.10 -3.40
N ALA A 66 18.04 5.34 -2.99
CA ALA A 66 17.94 5.75 -1.58
C ALA A 66 16.50 5.64 -1.07
N THR A 67 15.52 6.08 -1.87
CA THR A 67 14.09 5.96 -1.55
C THR A 67 13.65 4.50 -1.39
N LEU A 68 14.13 3.61 -2.28
CA LEU A 68 13.86 2.16 -2.16
C LEU A 68 14.35 1.61 -0.83
N THR A 69 15.58 1.94 -0.42
CA THR A 69 16.14 1.53 0.87
C THR A 69 15.28 2.04 2.04
N GLY A 70 14.86 3.30 1.98
CA GLY A 70 13.93 3.89 2.97
C GLY A 70 12.59 3.15 3.05
N THR A 71 12.02 2.81 1.88
CA THR A 71 10.76 2.05 1.80
C THR A 71 10.90 0.66 2.41
N ILE A 72 11.98 -0.06 2.11
CA ILE A 72 12.26 -1.38 2.69
C ILE A 72 12.34 -1.29 4.22
N ASN A 73 13.10 -0.32 4.74
CA ASN A 73 13.23 -0.13 6.18
C ASN A 73 11.88 0.20 6.85
N ASN A 74 11.06 1.00 6.20
CA ASN A 74 9.73 1.34 6.69
C ASN A 74 8.81 0.10 6.74
N VAL A 75 8.82 -0.75 5.71
CA VAL A 75 8.04 -2.00 5.71
C VAL A 75 8.50 -2.93 6.82
N ILE A 76 9.83 -3.08 7.01
CA ILE A 76 10.38 -3.90 8.11
C ILE A 76 9.92 -3.36 9.47
N TYR A 77 9.97 -2.04 9.66
CA TYR A 77 9.51 -1.41 10.90
C TYR A 77 8.03 -1.67 11.14
N GLN A 78 7.16 -1.42 10.16
CA GLN A 78 5.72 -1.63 10.27
C GLN A 78 5.37 -3.09 10.55
N THR A 79 6.09 -4.04 9.93
CA THR A 79 5.88 -5.47 10.17
C THR A 79 6.24 -5.86 11.60
N LYS A 80 7.37 -5.35 12.12
CA LYS A 80 7.76 -5.58 13.52
C LYS A 80 6.76 -4.98 14.49
N ASP A 81 6.31 -3.76 14.24
CA ASP A 81 5.31 -3.07 15.08
C ASP A 81 4.00 -3.87 15.13
N ALA A 82 3.48 -4.30 13.98
CA ALA A 82 2.28 -5.14 13.91
C ALA A 82 2.47 -6.50 14.60
N TYR A 83 3.65 -7.09 14.52
CA TYR A 83 3.98 -8.34 15.21
C TYR A 83 3.93 -8.18 16.73
N TYR A 84 4.58 -7.15 17.28
CA TYR A 84 4.56 -6.89 18.72
C TYR A 84 3.17 -6.46 19.22
N ALA A 85 2.39 -5.76 18.39
CA ALA A 85 0.99 -5.46 18.69
C ALA A 85 0.14 -6.73 18.81
N LEU A 86 0.36 -7.72 17.93
CA LEU A 86 -0.30 -9.03 18.03
C LEU A 86 0.12 -9.77 19.31
N LEU A 87 1.41 -9.80 19.62
CA LEU A 87 1.91 -10.43 20.85
C LEU A 87 1.26 -9.82 22.08
N LEU A 88 1.21 -8.48 22.16
CA LEU A 88 0.55 -7.76 23.25
C LEU A 88 -0.95 -8.09 23.35
N ALA A 89 -1.65 -8.20 22.19
CA ALA A 89 -3.06 -8.53 22.17
C ALA A 89 -3.31 -9.96 22.70
N LEU A 90 -2.45 -10.92 22.35
CA LEU A 90 -2.52 -12.30 22.85
C LEU A 90 -2.31 -12.38 24.35
N GLU A 91 -1.31 -11.67 24.89
CA GLU A 91 -1.07 -11.62 26.33
C GLU A 91 -2.23 -10.96 27.10
N ASN A 92 -2.78 -9.87 26.58
CA ASN A 92 -3.96 -9.22 27.14
C ASN A 92 -5.19 -10.16 27.14
N LYS A 93 -5.36 -10.97 26.11
CA LYS A 93 -6.43 -11.99 26.06
C LYS A 93 -6.20 -13.03 27.16
N ARG A 94 -4.98 -13.53 27.33
CA ARG A 94 -4.64 -14.49 28.41
C ARG A 94 -4.96 -13.93 29.78
N VAL A 95 -4.58 -12.67 30.06
CA VAL A 95 -4.90 -11.99 31.33
C VAL A 95 -6.41 -11.85 31.52
N ALA A 96 -7.16 -11.58 30.44
CA ALA A 96 -8.61 -11.50 30.50
C ALA A 96 -9.26 -12.87 30.80
N GLU A 97 -8.75 -13.96 30.22
CA GLU A 97 -9.19 -15.35 30.51
C GLU A 97 -8.95 -15.70 31.97
N ASP A 98 -7.76 -15.45 32.51
CA ASP A 98 -7.44 -15.67 33.91
C ASP A 98 -8.34 -14.81 34.84
N THR A 99 -8.65 -13.59 34.42
CA THR A 99 -9.56 -12.69 35.14
C THR A 99 -10.97 -13.23 35.20
N VAL A 100 -11.51 -13.78 34.09
CA VAL A 100 -12.82 -14.43 34.06
C VAL A 100 -12.83 -15.62 35.01
N HIS A 101 -11.84 -16.50 34.94
CA HIS A 101 -11.74 -17.65 35.82
C HIS A 101 -11.74 -17.24 37.31
N LYS A 102 -10.99 -16.18 37.67
CA LYS A 102 -10.98 -15.64 39.04
C LYS A 102 -12.37 -15.17 39.48
N PHE A 103 -13.09 -14.42 38.63
CA PHE A 103 -14.43 -13.94 39.00
C PHE A 103 -15.49 -15.04 38.97
N GLU A 104 -15.31 -16.12 38.23
CA GLU A 104 -16.16 -17.33 38.31
C GLU A 104 -16.05 -17.98 39.70
N LEU A 105 -14.81 -18.14 40.19
CA LEU A 105 -14.60 -18.66 41.55
C LEU A 105 -15.21 -17.77 42.64
N PHE A 106 -15.10 -16.43 42.51
CA PHE A 106 -15.71 -15.51 43.45
C PHE A 106 -17.25 -15.55 43.41
N TYR A 107 -17.82 -15.66 42.19
CA TYR A 107 -19.27 -15.80 42.08
C TYR A 107 -19.78 -17.12 42.70
N ASP A 108 -19.11 -18.23 42.46
CA ASP A 108 -19.47 -19.51 43.04
C ASP A 108 -19.34 -19.52 44.57
N GLN A 109 -18.29 -18.86 45.10
CA GLN A 109 -18.10 -18.68 46.55
C GLN A 109 -19.23 -17.82 47.16
N ALA A 110 -19.55 -16.67 46.56
CA ALA A 110 -20.64 -15.81 47.03
C ALA A 110 -21.99 -16.54 47.04
N LYS A 111 -22.25 -17.31 45.98
CA LYS A 111 -23.45 -18.16 45.84
C LYS A 111 -23.52 -19.27 46.89
N ALA A 112 -22.39 -19.90 47.21
CA ALA A 112 -22.32 -20.90 48.26
C ALA A 112 -22.60 -20.31 49.65
N PHE A 113 -22.01 -19.16 50.00
CA PHE A 113 -22.24 -18.46 51.26
C PHE A 113 -23.66 -17.96 51.42
N TYR A 114 -24.29 -17.47 50.33
CA TYR A 114 -25.71 -17.09 50.32
C TYR A 114 -26.61 -18.30 50.64
N LYS A 115 -26.35 -19.46 50.03
CA LYS A 115 -27.14 -20.68 50.24
C LYS A 115 -27.18 -21.17 51.69
N ILE A 116 -26.08 -20.94 52.44
CA ILE A 116 -26.00 -21.32 53.88
C ILE A 116 -26.37 -20.16 54.79
N GLY A 117 -26.87 -19.04 54.23
CA GLY A 117 -27.36 -17.88 55.00
C GLY A 117 -26.27 -16.98 55.61
N MET A 118 -24.98 -17.14 55.19
CA MET A 118 -23.87 -16.35 55.71
C MET A 118 -23.77 -14.99 55.06
N ASN A 119 -24.18 -14.85 53.76
CA ASN A 119 -24.08 -13.59 53.02
C ASN A 119 -25.44 -13.14 52.48
N PRO A 120 -25.70 -11.83 52.34
CA PRO A 120 -26.90 -11.29 51.74
C PRO A 120 -26.89 -11.52 50.21
N LYS A 121 -28.09 -11.54 49.60
CA LYS A 121 -28.27 -11.72 48.14
C LYS A 121 -27.51 -10.65 47.31
N VAL A 122 -27.33 -9.46 47.86
CA VAL A 122 -26.65 -8.36 47.18
C VAL A 122 -25.20 -8.71 46.81
N ASP A 123 -24.50 -9.50 47.65
CA ASP A 123 -23.11 -9.93 47.39
C ASP A 123 -23.05 -10.84 46.19
N VAL A 124 -24.05 -11.72 46.00
CA VAL A 124 -24.14 -12.57 44.81
C VAL A 124 -24.39 -11.74 43.53
N THR A 125 -25.24 -10.71 43.64
CA THR A 125 -25.53 -9.82 42.49
C THR A 125 -24.30 -8.99 42.13
N ILE A 126 -23.51 -8.52 43.11
CA ILE A 126 -22.24 -7.80 42.84
C ILE A 126 -21.23 -8.75 42.19
N ALA A 127 -21.09 -9.98 42.67
CA ALA A 127 -20.17 -10.96 42.08
C ALA A 127 -20.57 -11.32 40.67
N GLU A 128 -21.87 -11.46 40.39
CA GLU A 128 -22.42 -11.71 39.03
C GLU A 128 -22.13 -10.54 38.07
N ALA A 129 -22.32 -9.30 38.53
CA ALA A 129 -22.01 -8.10 37.74
C ALA A 129 -20.50 -8.04 37.41
N ASN A 130 -19.62 -8.35 38.38
CA ASN A 130 -18.19 -8.38 38.18
C ASN A 130 -17.77 -9.48 37.18
N LEU A 131 -18.36 -10.67 37.27
CA LEU A 131 -18.15 -11.74 36.29
C LEU A 131 -18.59 -11.34 34.89
N SER A 132 -19.78 -10.70 34.76
CA SER A 132 -20.29 -10.22 33.48
C SER A 132 -19.37 -9.17 32.87
N ASN A 133 -18.83 -8.26 33.67
CA ASN A 133 -17.85 -7.26 33.23
C ASN A 133 -16.51 -7.91 32.79
N ALA A 134 -16.06 -8.96 33.49
CA ALA A 134 -14.87 -9.70 33.09
C ALA A 134 -15.07 -10.42 31.74
N LYS A 135 -16.23 -11.04 31.55
CA LYS A 135 -16.61 -11.68 30.26
C LYS A 135 -16.66 -10.67 29.12
N LEU A 136 -17.21 -9.48 29.36
CA LEU A 136 -17.20 -8.40 28.38
C LEU A 136 -15.75 -8.01 27.96
N LYS A 137 -14.85 -7.88 28.94
CA LYS A 137 -13.43 -7.58 28.69
C LYS A 137 -12.74 -8.68 27.89
N LEU A 138 -13.07 -9.95 28.15
CA LEU A 138 -12.55 -11.07 27.35
C LEU A 138 -13.00 -10.99 25.89
N ILE A 139 -14.27 -10.69 25.61
CA ILE A 139 -14.76 -10.49 24.25
C ILE A 139 -14.04 -9.34 23.56
N GLN A 140 -13.79 -8.25 24.27
CA GLN A 140 -13.04 -7.11 23.74
C GLN A 140 -11.58 -7.48 23.43
N ALA A 141 -10.93 -8.26 24.29
CA ALA A 141 -9.58 -8.75 24.08
C ALA A 141 -9.49 -9.71 22.88
N ASP A 142 -10.47 -10.60 22.73
CA ASP A 142 -10.56 -11.51 21.58
C ASP A 142 -10.71 -10.74 20.25
N ASN A 143 -11.55 -9.72 20.22
CA ASN A 143 -11.67 -8.83 19.07
C ASN A 143 -10.36 -8.07 18.77
N ALA A 144 -9.63 -7.65 19.81
CA ALA A 144 -8.34 -6.98 19.63
C ALA A 144 -7.30 -7.92 18.97
N VAL A 145 -7.29 -9.21 19.32
CA VAL A 145 -6.45 -10.22 18.66
C VAL A 145 -6.80 -10.33 17.18
N ASN A 146 -8.09 -10.44 16.85
CA ASN A 146 -8.53 -10.55 15.45
C ASN A 146 -8.14 -9.32 14.62
N LEU A 147 -8.25 -8.11 15.20
CA LEU A 147 -7.81 -6.88 14.56
C LEU A 147 -6.28 -6.84 14.37
N ALA A 148 -5.51 -7.29 15.35
CA ALA A 148 -4.04 -7.33 15.25
C ALA A 148 -3.58 -8.33 14.18
N ILE A 149 -4.25 -9.50 14.05
CA ILE A 149 -4.01 -10.46 12.97
C ILE A 149 -4.30 -9.82 11.60
N ALA A 150 -5.42 -9.13 11.46
CA ALA A 150 -5.78 -8.46 10.21
C ALA A 150 -4.77 -7.37 9.84
N GLN A 151 -4.29 -6.61 10.84
CA GLN A 151 -3.26 -5.59 10.64
C GLN A 151 -1.93 -6.19 10.20
N LEU A 152 -1.49 -7.29 10.82
CA LEU A 152 -0.27 -7.99 10.45
C LEU A 152 -0.36 -8.53 9.01
N ASN A 153 -1.48 -9.16 8.62
CA ASN A 153 -1.73 -9.62 7.26
C ASN A 153 -1.64 -8.47 6.25
N ASN A 154 -2.25 -7.34 6.57
CA ASN A 154 -2.25 -6.15 5.71
C ASN A 154 -0.83 -5.60 5.48
N VAL A 155 -0.04 -5.47 6.53
CA VAL A 155 1.34 -4.95 6.44
C VAL A 155 2.25 -5.91 5.67
N MET A 156 2.07 -7.23 5.84
CA MET A 156 2.83 -8.24 5.10
C MET A 156 2.36 -8.43 3.65
N GLY A 157 1.20 -7.87 3.28
CA GLY A 157 0.62 -8.03 1.94
C GLY A 157 0.25 -9.47 1.60
N VAL A 158 -0.06 -10.30 2.63
CA VAL A 158 -0.45 -11.70 2.44
C VAL A 158 -1.97 -11.87 2.49
N PRO A 159 -2.54 -12.91 1.84
CA PRO A 159 -3.95 -13.23 2.01
C PRO A 159 -4.24 -13.53 3.47
N PHE A 160 -5.51 -13.34 3.86
CA PHE A 160 -5.94 -13.49 5.25
C PHE A 160 -5.55 -14.86 5.84
N ILE A 161 -4.74 -14.83 6.90
CA ILE A 161 -4.33 -15.99 7.70
C ILE A 161 -5.00 -15.86 9.07
N ASP A 162 -5.81 -16.84 9.45
CA ASP A 162 -6.61 -16.79 10.67
C ASP A 162 -5.79 -16.99 11.96
N LYS A 163 -4.67 -17.68 11.89
CA LYS A 163 -3.88 -18.05 13.07
C LYS A 163 -2.39 -17.96 12.79
N TYR A 164 -1.70 -17.26 13.65
CA TYR A 164 -0.24 -17.23 13.72
C TYR A 164 0.24 -18.00 14.94
N ASN A 165 1.24 -18.87 14.74
CA ASN A 165 1.98 -19.44 15.85
C ASN A 165 3.11 -18.46 16.19
N VAL A 166 2.83 -17.57 17.15
CA VAL A 166 3.78 -16.53 17.58
C VAL A 166 4.67 -17.14 18.64
N GLN A 167 5.99 -17.14 18.41
CA GLN A 167 6.99 -17.52 19.41
C GLN A 167 7.55 -16.26 20.06
N GLU A 168 7.68 -16.31 21.40
CA GLU A 168 8.37 -15.27 22.18
C GLU A 168 9.85 -15.16 21.80
#